data_df83cd1e21b262ab390cf9f00fed90f7
#
_entry.id   df83cd1e21b262ab390cf9f00fed90f7
#
_cell.length_a   1.000
_cell.length_b   1.000
_cell.length_c   1.000
_cell.angle_alpha   90.00
_cell.angle_beta   90.00
_cell.angle_gamma   90.00
#
_symmetry.space_group_name_H-M   'P 1'
#
loop_
_entity.id
_entity.type
_entity.pdbx_description
1 polymer ?
#
loop_
_entity_poly.entity_id
_entity_poly.type
_entity_poly.pdbx_seq_one_letter_code
_entity_poly.pdbx_strand_id
1 'polypeptide(L)'
;VQTCALPISELEGATDAFNVAGRGEMSLSILIETMRREGYEFQVSPPRVLYRTIDGKKCEPIERLVADVPSECVGAVIEKLGSRKGDLIEMTPVGSRMKLEFLIPARGLFGYRNEFLTDTRGEGIMASVFDSYAPYKGDLNRRNTGSLVSFETGESVSYGLFNAQERGALFIGPGVKVYEGM
;
A
#
# COMPACT_ATOMS: atom_id res chain seq x y z
N VAL A 1 -3.37 -22.51 -22.92
CA VAL A 1 -2.96 -21.87 -21.64
C VAL A 1 -1.77 -20.99 -21.97
N GLN A 2 -1.99 -19.69 -22.18
CA GLN A 2 -0.91 -18.73 -22.33
C GLN A 2 -0.24 -18.56 -20.95
N THR A 3 0.89 -19.17 -20.76
CA THR A 3 1.79 -18.86 -19.67
C THR A 3 2.25 -17.42 -19.84
N CYS A 4 1.67 -16.48 -19.11
CA CYS A 4 2.21 -15.13 -18.99
C CYS A 4 3.58 -15.24 -18.31
N ALA A 5 4.65 -15.33 -19.11
CA ALA A 5 6.00 -15.24 -18.59
C ALA A 5 6.17 -13.85 -17.94
N LEU A 6 6.50 -13.84 -16.65
CA LEU A 6 6.86 -12.60 -15.97
C LEU A 6 8.27 -12.20 -16.41
N PRO A 7 8.51 -10.96 -16.82
CA PRO A 7 9.86 -10.51 -17.10
C PRO A 7 10.70 -10.54 -15.83
N ILE A 8 11.82 -11.26 -15.91
CA ILE A 8 12.78 -11.43 -14.81
C ILE A 8 14.10 -10.86 -15.28
N SER A 9 14.73 -10.03 -14.48
CA SER A 9 16.09 -9.51 -14.71
C SER A 9 16.92 -9.61 -13.44
N GLU A 10 18.21 -9.85 -13.60
CA GLU A 10 19.14 -9.81 -12.46
C GLU A 10 19.22 -8.39 -11.89
N LEU A 11 19.46 -8.30 -10.59
CA LEU A 11 19.69 -7.03 -9.91
C LEU A 11 21.17 -6.67 -10.09
N GLU A 12 21.47 -5.49 -10.64
CA GLU A 12 22.85 -5.03 -10.79
C GLU A 12 23.57 -5.01 -9.43
N GLY A 13 24.68 -5.75 -9.36
CA GLY A 13 25.53 -5.83 -8.17
C GLY A 13 25.13 -6.87 -7.12
N ALA A 14 24.13 -7.70 -7.37
CA ALA A 14 23.76 -8.81 -6.49
C ALA A 14 23.74 -10.13 -7.28
N THR A 15 24.43 -11.15 -6.76
CA THR A 15 24.53 -12.47 -7.41
C THR A 15 23.27 -13.32 -7.27
N ASP A 16 22.43 -13.04 -6.25
CA ASP A 16 21.30 -13.90 -5.87
C ASP A 16 19.97 -13.12 -5.76
N ALA A 17 19.87 -11.99 -6.42
CA ALA A 17 18.65 -11.18 -6.39
C ALA A 17 18.12 -10.86 -7.79
N PHE A 18 16.80 -10.98 -7.94
CA PHE A 18 16.12 -10.80 -9.21
C PHE A 18 15.03 -9.74 -9.11
N ASN A 19 14.91 -8.92 -10.15
CA ASN A 19 13.75 -8.06 -10.34
C ASN A 19 12.70 -8.84 -11.13
N VAL A 20 11.53 -8.97 -10.56
CA VAL A 20 10.39 -9.63 -11.21
C VAL A 20 9.27 -8.61 -11.41
N ALA A 21 8.84 -8.41 -12.64
CA ALA A 21 7.76 -7.49 -12.95
C ALA A 21 6.49 -8.25 -13.34
N GLY A 22 5.35 -7.81 -12.84
CA GLY A 22 4.03 -8.37 -13.15
C GLY A 22 3.03 -7.29 -13.50
N ARG A 23 1.90 -7.68 -14.09
CA ARG A 23 0.80 -6.74 -14.40
C ARG A 23 0.13 -6.14 -13.16
N GLY A 24 0.27 -6.81 -12.01
CA GLY A 24 -0.31 -6.40 -10.75
C GLY A 24 0.11 -7.32 -9.61
N GLU A 25 -0.32 -6.99 -8.42
CA GLU A 25 0.03 -7.72 -7.18
C GLU A 25 -0.33 -9.20 -7.24
N MET A 26 -1.47 -9.54 -7.87
CA MET A 26 -1.95 -10.93 -7.97
C MET A 26 -0.97 -11.84 -8.70
N SER A 27 -0.40 -11.38 -9.83
CA SER A 27 0.57 -12.17 -10.60
C SER A 27 1.83 -12.47 -9.79
N LEU A 28 2.30 -11.49 -9.04
CA LEU A 28 3.47 -11.62 -8.16
C LEU A 28 3.16 -12.51 -6.96
N SER A 29 1.98 -12.38 -6.36
CA SER A 29 1.54 -13.21 -5.23
C SER A 29 1.42 -14.69 -5.61
N ILE A 30 0.91 -14.99 -6.81
CA ILE A 30 0.84 -16.37 -7.32
C ILE A 30 2.24 -16.96 -7.50
N LEU A 31 3.18 -16.19 -8.07
CA LEU A 31 4.56 -16.63 -8.21
C LEU A 31 5.20 -16.93 -6.85
N ILE A 32 5.08 -16.01 -5.90
CA ILE A 32 5.61 -16.15 -4.54
C ILE A 32 5.06 -17.41 -3.88
N GLU A 33 3.75 -17.61 -3.94
CA GLU A 33 3.10 -18.76 -3.33
C GLU A 33 3.51 -20.08 -4.02
N THR A 34 3.65 -20.08 -5.33
CA THR A 34 4.13 -21.26 -6.08
C THR A 34 5.55 -21.63 -5.66
N MET A 35 6.46 -20.68 -5.61
CA MET A 35 7.84 -20.91 -5.17
C MET A 35 7.91 -21.45 -3.73
N ARG A 36 7.11 -20.89 -2.82
CA ARG A 36 7.03 -21.38 -1.43
C ARG A 36 6.55 -22.82 -1.36
N ARG A 37 5.55 -23.19 -2.14
CA ARG A 37 5.05 -24.58 -2.21
C ARG A 37 6.06 -25.55 -2.80
N GLU A 38 6.92 -25.08 -3.68
CA GLU A 38 8.03 -25.87 -4.24
C GLU A 38 9.23 -25.97 -3.27
N GLY A 39 9.17 -25.32 -2.11
CA GLY A 39 10.18 -25.41 -1.04
C GLY A 39 11.33 -24.41 -1.16
N TYR A 40 11.20 -23.38 -2.00
CA TYR A 40 12.21 -22.32 -2.07
C TYR A 40 12.11 -21.37 -0.88
N GLU A 41 13.25 -21.04 -0.29
CA GLU A 41 13.39 -19.97 0.70
C GLU A 41 13.91 -18.71 0.02
N PHE A 42 13.21 -17.59 0.20
CA PHE A 42 13.58 -16.31 -0.41
C PHE A 42 12.96 -15.14 0.35
N GLN A 43 13.53 -13.96 0.14
CA GLN A 43 13.04 -12.70 0.68
C GLN A 43 12.41 -11.87 -0.44
N VAL A 44 11.35 -11.13 -0.12
CA VAL A 44 10.65 -10.26 -1.05
C VAL A 44 10.72 -8.82 -0.55
N SER A 45 11.17 -7.91 -1.41
CA SER A 45 11.10 -6.47 -1.13
C SER A 45 9.70 -5.92 -1.38
N PRO A 46 9.33 -4.76 -0.80
CA PRO A 46 8.09 -4.09 -1.14
C PRO A 46 7.96 -3.84 -2.65
N PRO A 47 6.77 -4.05 -3.24
CA PRO A 47 6.57 -3.85 -4.66
C PRO A 47 6.75 -2.37 -5.04
N ARG A 48 7.29 -2.14 -6.26
CA ARG A 48 7.48 -0.81 -6.84
C ARG A 48 6.80 -0.74 -8.20
N VAL A 49 6.17 0.38 -8.50
CA VAL A 49 5.62 0.62 -9.85
C VAL A 49 6.75 0.92 -10.84
N LEU A 50 6.57 0.49 -12.08
CA LEU A 50 7.49 0.83 -13.16
C LEU A 50 7.14 2.22 -13.70
N TYR A 51 8.08 3.16 -13.56
CA TYR A 51 7.96 4.49 -14.12
C TYR A 51 8.38 4.48 -15.61
N ARG A 52 7.83 5.39 -16.39
CA ARG A 52 8.24 5.65 -17.76
C ARG A 52 8.59 7.13 -17.93
N THR A 53 9.56 7.40 -18.78
CA THR A 53 9.84 8.78 -19.22
C THR A 53 9.10 9.02 -20.53
N ILE A 54 8.16 9.96 -20.53
CA ILE A 54 7.36 10.37 -21.68
C ILE A 54 7.60 11.87 -21.84
N ASP A 55 8.05 12.30 -23.00
CA ASP A 55 8.38 13.71 -23.30
C ASP A 55 9.32 14.36 -22.26
N GLY A 56 10.32 13.59 -21.80
CA GLY A 56 11.29 14.06 -20.81
C GLY A 56 10.75 14.17 -19.37
N LYS A 57 9.49 13.81 -19.13
CA LYS A 57 8.86 13.84 -17.81
C LYS A 57 8.71 12.42 -17.26
N LYS A 58 8.98 12.28 -15.95
CA LYS A 58 8.71 11.04 -15.22
C LYS A 58 7.21 10.82 -15.11
N CYS A 59 6.73 9.71 -15.66
CA CYS A 59 5.32 9.29 -15.63
C CYS A 59 5.15 8.02 -14.83
N GLU A 60 3.99 7.90 -14.20
CA GLU A 60 3.58 6.75 -13.40
C GLU A 60 2.30 6.10 -13.95
N PRO A 61 2.11 4.80 -13.75
CA PRO A 61 0.90 4.12 -14.15
C PRO A 61 -0.29 4.58 -13.32
N ILE A 62 -1.37 4.92 -14.00
CA ILE A 62 -2.67 5.31 -13.42
C ILE A 62 -3.64 4.16 -13.61
N GLU A 63 -4.38 3.86 -12.58
CA GLU A 63 -5.47 2.89 -12.60
C GLU A 63 -6.82 3.60 -12.47
N ARG A 64 -7.79 3.11 -13.22
CA ARG A 64 -9.20 3.42 -13.06
C ARG A 64 -9.74 2.49 -12.00
N LEU A 65 -10.03 3.04 -10.84
CA LEU A 65 -10.62 2.35 -9.70
C LEU A 65 -12.12 2.55 -9.70
N VAL A 66 -12.87 1.47 -9.61
CA VAL A 66 -14.31 1.47 -9.37
C VAL A 66 -14.54 0.89 -7.99
N ALA A 67 -15.20 1.65 -7.12
CA ALA A 67 -15.58 1.22 -5.78
C ALA A 67 -17.10 1.32 -5.63
N ASP A 68 -17.73 0.25 -5.18
CA ASP A 68 -19.14 0.20 -4.80
C ASP A 68 -19.23 0.08 -3.29
N VAL A 69 -19.79 1.11 -2.64
CA VAL A 69 -19.77 1.25 -1.19
C VAL A 69 -21.14 1.64 -0.63
N PRO A 70 -21.47 1.29 0.63
CA PRO A 70 -22.63 1.84 1.32
C PRO A 70 -22.57 3.37 1.37
N SER A 71 -23.69 4.05 1.24
CA SER A 71 -23.74 5.53 1.20
C SER A 71 -23.13 6.18 2.44
N GLU A 72 -23.20 5.53 3.59
CA GLU A 72 -22.61 6.01 4.86
C GLU A 72 -21.07 5.98 4.87
N CYS A 73 -20.44 5.13 4.04
CA CYS A 73 -18.99 4.96 4.00
C CYS A 73 -18.30 5.82 2.94
N VAL A 74 -19.05 6.52 2.09
CA VAL A 74 -18.55 7.31 0.95
C VAL A 74 -17.50 8.35 1.36
N GLY A 75 -17.76 9.09 2.45
CA GLY A 75 -16.87 10.14 2.92
C GLY A 75 -15.47 9.61 3.29
N ALA A 76 -15.41 8.53 4.06
CA ALA A 76 -14.15 7.92 4.48
C ALA A 76 -13.33 7.40 3.27
N VAL A 77 -14.02 6.79 2.30
CA VAL A 77 -13.38 6.27 1.08
C VAL A 77 -12.81 7.40 0.22
N ILE A 78 -13.57 8.49 0.02
CA ILE A 78 -13.11 9.65 -0.76
C ILE A 78 -11.91 10.32 -0.08
N GLU A 79 -11.94 10.53 1.22
CA GLU A 79 -10.84 11.13 1.98
C GLU A 79 -9.55 10.31 1.85
N LYS A 80 -9.64 8.98 2.07
CA LYS A 80 -8.50 8.10 1.97
C LYS A 80 -7.93 7.97 0.57
N LEU A 81 -8.78 7.84 -0.45
CA LEU A 81 -8.31 7.82 -1.84
C LEU A 81 -7.72 9.16 -2.27
N GLY A 82 -8.28 10.28 -1.82
CA GLY A 82 -7.73 11.62 -2.05
C GLY A 82 -6.33 11.78 -1.44
N SER A 83 -6.12 11.32 -0.19
CA SER A 83 -4.79 11.34 0.45
C SER A 83 -3.76 10.49 -0.31
N ARG A 84 -4.21 9.47 -1.06
CA ARG A 84 -3.42 8.59 -1.92
C ARG A 84 -3.28 9.09 -3.36
N LYS A 85 -3.61 10.39 -3.61
CA LYS A 85 -3.53 11.07 -4.92
C LYS A 85 -4.54 10.53 -5.96
N GLY A 86 -5.65 9.96 -5.49
CA GLY A 86 -6.78 9.60 -6.35
C GLY A 86 -7.65 10.82 -6.67
N ASP A 87 -7.99 10.97 -7.93
CA ASP A 87 -8.92 11.98 -8.41
C ASP A 87 -10.28 11.32 -8.61
N LEU A 88 -11.31 11.82 -7.94
CA LEU A 88 -12.69 11.37 -8.13
C LEU A 88 -13.19 11.86 -9.50
N ILE A 89 -13.62 10.93 -10.35
CA ILE A 89 -14.12 11.22 -11.69
C ILE A 89 -15.65 11.25 -11.69
N GLU A 90 -16.26 10.23 -11.08
CA GLU A 90 -17.71 10.08 -11.09
C GLU A 90 -18.21 9.47 -9.78
N MET A 91 -19.39 9.90 -9.39
CA MET A 91 -20.11 9.37 -8.24
C MET A 91 -21.57 9.17 -8.63
N THR A 92 -22.02 7.91 -8.69
CA THR A 92 -23.35 7.54 -9.14
C THR A 92 -24.09 6.78 -8.04
N PRO A 93 -25.27 7.25 -7.60
CA PRO A 93 -26.08 6.54 -6.63
C PRO A 93 -26.73 5.29 -7.27
N VAL A 94 -26.67 4.17 -6.57
CA VAL A 94 -27.29 2.88 -6.98
C VAL A 94 -28.08 2.33 -5.78
N GLY A 95 -29.32 2.74 -5.63
CA GLY A 95 -30.15 2.40 -4.48
C GLY A 95 -29.59 2.96 -3.16
N SER A 96 -29.30 2.08 -2.20
CA SER A 96 -28.68 2.45 -0.92
C SER A 96 -27.14 2.51 -0.97
N ARG A 97 -26.57 2.27 -2.15
CA ARG A 97 -25.12 2.22 -2.37
C ARG A 97 -24.66 3.34 -3.29
N MET A 98 -23.37 3.58 -3.30
CA MET A 98 -22.76 4.58 -4.15
C MET A 98 -21.61 3.94 -4.95
N LYS A 99 -21.67 4.10 -6.27
CA LYS A 99 -20.58 3.74 -7.18
C LYS A 99 -19.67 4.94 -7.33
N LEU A 100 -18.39 4.77 -7.04
CA LEU A 100 -17.34 5.78 -7.13
C LEU A 100 -16.33 5.36 -8.19
N GLU A 101 -15.96 6.28 -9.08
CA GLU A 101 -14.88 6.07 -10.04
C GLU A 101 -13.74 7.06 -9.79
N PHE A 102 -12.50 6.52 -9.69
CA PHE A 102 -11.30 7.30 -9.48
C PHE A 102 -10.24 7.01 -10.53
N LEU A 103 -9.41 8.02 -10.82
CA LEU A 103 -8.11 7.84 -11.45
C LEU A 103 -7.03 8.00 -10.37
N ILE A 104 -6.33 6.91 -10.09
CA ILE A 104 -5.38 6.85 -8.98
C ILE A 104 -4.04 6.25 -9.44
N PRO A 105 -2.90 6.79 -8.98
CA PRO A 105 -1.62 6.13 -9.20
C PRO A 105 -1.63 4.70 -8.65
N ALA A 106 -1.17 3.72 -9.45
CA ALA A 106 -1.16 2.30 -9.04
C ALA A 106 -0.47 2.09 -7.68
N ARG A 107 0.61 2.86 -7.41
CA ARG A 107 1.27 2.84 -6.09
C ARG A 107 0.37 3.31 -4.94
N GLY A 108 -0.68 4.08 -5.21
CA GLY A 108 -1.68 4.53 -4.23
C GLY A 108 -2.58 3.39 -3.76
N LEU A 109 -2.76 2.35 -4.56
CA LEU A 109 -3.60 1.20 -4.22
C LEU A 109 -2.87 0.14 -3.39
N PHE A 110 -1.54 0.15 -3.34
CA PHE A 110 -0.78 -0.81 -2.55
C PHE A 110 -1.18 -0.76 -1.08
N GLY A 111 -1.64 -1.91 -0.55
CA GLY A 111 -2.09 -2.05 0.83
C GLY A 111 -3.44 -1.39 1.16
N TYR A 112 -4.08 -0.71 0.20
CA TYR A 112 -5.35 -0.03 0.45
C TYR A 112 -6.53 -1.00 0.65
N ARG A 113 -6.48 -2.18 0.05
CA ARG A 113 -7.59 -3.14 0.10
C ARG A 113 -8.05 -3.48 1.53
N ASN A 114 -7.12 -3.66 2.45
CA ASN A 114 -7.46 -3.99 3.84
C ASN A 114 -8.10 -2.79 4.56
N GLU A 115 -7.58 -1.57 4.33
CA GLU A 115 -8.18 -0.35 4.86
C GLU A 115 -9.58 -0.12 4.30
N PHE A 116 -9.75 -0.32 2.99
CA PHE A 116 -11.05 -0.22 2.32
C PHE A 116 -12.10 -1.17 2.91
N LEU A 117 -11.74 -2.43 3.16
CA LEU A 117 -12.63 -3.39 3.80
C LEU A 117 -12.99 -2.98 5.22
N THR A 118 -12.03 -2.44 5.98
CA THR A 118 -12.29 -1.91 7.33
C THR A 118 -13.24 -0.72 7.28
N ASP A 119 -13.01 0.25 6.41
CA ASP A 119 -13.81 1.46 6.30
C ASP A 119 -15.24 1.18 5.81
N THR A 120 -15.41 0.15 5.01
CA THR A 120 -16.70 -0.29 4.46
C THR A 120 -17.33 -1.44 5.24
N ARG A 121 -16.79 -1.79 6.42
CA ARG A 121 -17.26 -2.89 7.27
C ARG A 121 -17.37 -4.23 6.54
N GLY A 122 -16.48 -4.44 5.54
CA GLY A 122 -16.47 -5.62 4.69
C GLY A 122 -17.49 -5.62 3.54
N GLU A 123 -18.36 -4.62 3.43
CA GLU A 123 -19.42 -4.55 2.42
C GLU A 123 -18.98 -3.91 1.10
N GLY A 124 -17.82 -3.24 1.08
CA GLY A 124 -17.32 -2.57 -0.12
C GLY A 124 -16.79 -3.54 -1.17
N ILE A 125 -17.06 -3.25 -2.42
CA ILE A 125 -16.51 -3.95 -3.58
C ILE A 125 -15.59 -3.00 -4.31
N MET A 126 -14.38 -3.44 -4.63
CA MET A 126 -13.37 -2.63 -5.28
C MET A 126 -12.71 -3.39 -6.42
N ALA A 127 -12.63 -2.78 -7.59
CA ALA A 127 -11.94 -3.29 -8.76
C ALA A 127 -11.12 -2.18 -9.40
N SER A 128 -9.93 -2.49 -9.88
CA SER A 128 -9.09 -1.55 -10.61
C SER A 128 -8.57 -2.16 -11.91
N VAL A 129 -8.35 -1.29 -12.89
CA VAL A 129 -7.77 -1.65 -14.18
C VAL A 129 -6.81 -0.56 -14.62
N PHE A 130 -5.71 -0.94 -15.27
CA PHE A 130 -4.78 0.01 -15.85
C PHE A 130 -5.50 0.91 -16.87
N ASP A 131 -5.33 2.22 -16.75
CA ASP A 131 -5.90 3.23 -17.64
C ASP A 131 -4.82 3.84 -18.54
N SER A 132 -3.84 4.51 -17.96
CA SER A 132 -2.85 5.29 -18.71
C SER A 132 -1.56 5.52 -17.91
N TYR A 133 -0.62 6.23 -18.54
CA TYR A 133 0.51 6.83 -17.84
C TYR A 133 0.31 8.34 -17.72
N ALA A 134 0.45 8.89 -16.54
CA ALA A 134 0.37 10.32 -16.28
C ALA A 134 1.62 10.84 -15.53
N PRO A 135 1.88 12.15 -15.57
CA PRO A 135 3.00 12.72 -14.84
C PRO A 135 2.96 12.36 -13.35
N TYR A 136 4.13 12.14 -12.77
CA TYR A 136 4.28 11.79 -11.37
C TYR A 136 3.63 12.81 -10.43
N LYS A 137 2.68 12.38 -9.60
CA LYS A 137 1.88 13.23 -8.70
C LYS A 137 2.56 13.56 -7.36
N GLY A 138 3.87 13.36 -7.27
CA GLY A 138 4.61 13.59 -6.02
C GLY A 138 4.52 12.42 -5.04
N ASP A 139 5.19 12.53 -3.90
CA ASP A 139 5.25 11.45 -2.91
C ASP A 139 3.92 11.23 -2.21
N LEU A 140 3.68 9.98 -1.87
CA LEU A 140 2.58 9.58 -0.99
C LEU A 140 3.08 9.61 0.46
N ASN A 141 2.31 10.24 1.34
CA ASN A 141 2.58 10.19 2.78
C ASN A 141 2.30 8.76 3.29
N ARG A 142 3.25 7.87 3.06
CA ARG A 142 3.21 6.51 3.59
C ARG A 142 4.13 6.41 4.78
N ARG A 143 3.61 5.84 5.85
CA ARG A 143 4.39 5.43 6.98
C ARG A 143 5.11 4.12 6.62
N ASN A 144 6.42 4.20 6.35
CA ASN A 144 7.22 3.04 5.97
C ASN A 144 7.73 2.24 7.19
N THR A 145 7.58 2.81 8.38
CA THR A 145 8.08 2.24 9.63
C THR A 145 6.94 2.08 10.63
N GLY A 146 7.05 1.09 11.51
CA GLY A 146 6.15 0.92 12.64
C GLY A 146 6.26 2.04 13.68
N SER A 147 5.46 1.97 14.73
CA SER A 147 5.56 2.83 15.91
C SER A 147 5.86 2.00 17.12
N LEU A 148 6.69 2.54 18.00
CA LEU A 148 6.79 2.06 19.37
C LEU A 148 5.65 2.71 20.15
N VAL A 149 4.78 1.90 20.71
CA VAL A 149 3.59 2.33 21.42
C VAL A 149 3.67 1.83 22.86
N SER A 150 3.27 2.66 23.83
CA SER A 150 3.22 2.24 25.22
C SER A 150 2.18 1.14 25.43
N PHE A 151 2.59 0.05 26.07
CA PHE A 151 1.73 -1.09 26.36
C PHE A 151 0.74 -0.81 27.49
N GLU A 152 1.13 0.05 28.45
CA GLU A 152 0.33 0.38 29.62
C GLU A 152 0.52 1.83 30.05
N THR A 153 -0.36 2.31 30.92
CA THR A 153 -0.22 3.62 31.56
C THR A 153 0.73 3.52 32.74
N GLY A 154 1.74 4.39 32.77
CA GLY A 154 2.74 4.37 33.84
C GLY A 154 3.83 5.41 33.66
N GLU A 155 5.02 5.11 34.16
CA GLU A 155 6.20 5.95 34.01
C GLU A 155 7.30 5.16 33.27
N SER A 156 7.93 5.81 32.28
CA SER A 156 8.96 5.18 31.47
C SER A 156 10.22 4.91 32.31
N VAL A 157 10.72 3.66 32.25
CA VAL A 157 11.92 3.24 32.97
C VAL A 157 13.11 3.11 32.04
N SER A 158 14.31 3.46 32.50
CA SER A 158 15.56 3.43 31.73
C SER A 158 15.81 2.07 31.07
N TYR A 159 15.55 0.97 31.78
CA TYR A 159 15.75 -0.39 31.28
C TYR A 159 14.81 -0.73 30.11
N GLY A 160 13.54 -0.35 30.24
CA GLY A 160 12.55 -0.57 29.16
C GLY A 160 12.91 0.22 27.89
N LEU A 161 13.30 1.48 28.06
CA LEU A 161 13.73 2.34 26.95
C LEU A 161 15.02 1.85 26.30
N PHE A 162 15.98 1.34 27.09
CA PHE A 162 17.20 0.74 26.57
C PHE A 162 16.93 -0.44 25.63
N ASN A 163 16.01 -1.32 26.01
CA ASN A 163 15.62 -2.45 25.16
C ASN A 163 14.80 -2.05 23.93
N ALA A 164 14.05 -0.94 24.01
CA ALA A 164 13.20 -0.46 22.91
C ALA A 164 14.00 0.33 21.86
N GLN A 165 15.12 0.98 22.24
CA GLN A 165 15.91 1.82 21.34
C GLN A 165 16.54 1.08 20.17
N GLU A 166 16.78 -0.23 20.31
CA GLU A 166 17.28 -1.06 19.22
C GLU A 166 16.26 -1.24 18.08
N ARG A 167 14.98 -1.02 18.37
CA ARG A 167 13.87 -1.20 17.43
C ARG A 167 13.40 0.09 16.78
N GLY A 168 13.83 1.24 17.26
CA GLY A 168 13.43 2.52 16.70
C GLY A 168 13.87 3.74 17.50
N ALA A 169 13.60 4.93 16.97
CA ALA A 169 13.87 6.17 17.64
C ALA A 169 12.82 6.43 18.75
N LEU A 170 13.30 6.76 19.94
CA LEU A 170 12.47 7.13 21.08
C LEU A 170 12.31 8.65 21.15
N PHE A 171 11.09 9.12 21.42
CA PHE A 171 10.77 10.54 21.58
C PHE A 171 10.66 10.97 23.03
N ILE A 172 10.81 10.02 23.98
CA ILE A 172 10.73 10.25 25.41
C ILE A 172 12.00 9.75 26.12
N GLY A 173 12.33 10.35 27.25
CA GLY A 173 13.37 9.89 28.16
C GLY A 173 12.80 9.08 29.34
N PRO A 174 13.66 8.59 30.25
CA PRO A 174 13.21 7.93 31.48
C PRO A 174 12.51 8.93 32.42
N GLY A 175 11.58 8.44 33.24
CA GLY A 175 10.83 9.26 34.19
C GLY A 175 9.66 10.05 33.60
N VAL A 176 9.28 9.79 32.32
CA VAL A 176 8.15 10.45 31.67
C VAL A 176 6.87 9.63 31.85
N LYS A 177 5.78 10.29 32.25
CA LYS A 177 4.47 9.65 32.34
C LYS A 177 3.96 9.37 30.95
N VAL A 178 3.53 8.13 30.71
CA VAL A 178 2.96 7.64 29.47
C VAL A 178 1.59 7.04 29.74
N TYR A 179 0.74 7.04 28.73
CA TYR A 179 -0.56 6.36 28.76
C TYR A 179 -0.58 5.20 27.75
N GLU A 180 -1.44 4.23 27.99
CA GLU A 180 -1.63 3.11 27.06
C GLU A 180 -1.99 3.62 25.66
N GLY A 181 -1.23 3.17 24.65
CA GLY A 181 -1.41 3.61 23.27
C GLY A 181 -0.63 4.89 22.87
N MET A 182 0.13 5.49 23.79
CA MET A 182 0.96 6.66 23.54
C MET A 182 2.10 6.37 22.57
#